data_2e258fd587541de02a396db76f17da63
#
_entry.id   2e258fd587541de02a396db76f17da63
#
_cell.length_a   1.000
_cell.length_b   1.000
_cell.length_c   1.000
_cell.angle_alpha   90.00
_cell.angle_beta   90.00
_cell.angle_gamma   90.00
#
_symmetry.space_group_name_H-M   'P 1'
#
loop_
_entity.id
_entity.type
_entity.pdbx_description
1 polymer ?
#
loop_
_entity_poly.entity_id
_entity_poly.type
_entity_poly.pdbx_seq_one_letter_code
_entity_poly.pdbx_strand_id
1 'polypeptide(L)'
;MDRRKFVSALGLGLGGLALAGCEQKDCPPVEGQAAAGAEPEKKKPEQQTYEWKMVTTWPKNYPGLGAGANRFAKRVEEMSAGRIKIKVYGAKELVPAFEVFDAVRQGSAEMGHGAAYYWKGKHPATPFFTAVPFGLTAQEMNGWLHHGGGQKLWDDLYAQFNLKPFACGNTGTQMAGWFNKEINSVEDLKGLKMRMPGLAGEVLGKVGATPVQLPGAEVFTSMQTGAIDAADWVGPYNDLTFGLHRVAEYYYYPGWQEPGPTLELTINKTVWDSLPADLQAIIRYAAQSENQDMLDEYTAQNNAALQELVNKHGVKLRRLPDDVLKALKEASDEVIEALVADNSEARKVYESYRRFRDQSVEY
;
A
#
# COMPACT_ATOMS: atom_id res chain seq x y z
N MET A 1 -11.22 -38.98 -14.11
CA MET A 1 -12.37 -39.14 -13.20
C MET A 1 -13.36 -38.01 -13.47
N ASP A 2 -14.49 -38.39 -14.01
CA ASP A 2 -15.48 -37.53 -14.66
C ASP A 2 -16.42 -36.92 -13.61
N ARG A 3 -16.50 -35.57 -13.57
CA ARG A 3 -17.34 -34.83 -12.63
C ARG A 3 -18.60 -34.25 -13.28
N ARG A 4 -19.27 -35.09 -14.07
CA ARG A 4 -20.60 -34.77 -14.62
C ARG A 4 -21.57 -35.88 -14.29
N LYS A 5 -22.29 -35.76 -13.16
CA LYS A 5 -23.59 -36.44 -12.89
C LYS A 5 -24.01 -36.17 -11.43
N PHE A 6 -24.71 -35.07 -11.20
CA PHE A 6 -25.62 -34.92 -10.07
C PHE A 6 -26.57 -33.73 -10.32
N VAL A 7 -27.53 -33.93 -11.20
CA VAL A 7 -28.80 -33.18 -11.23
C VAL A 7 -29.85 -34.09 -11.88
N SER A 8 -30.74 -34.60 -11.08
CA SER A 8 -32.11 -34.98 -11.45
C SER A 8 -32.74 -35.77 -10.31
N ALA A 9 -33.65 -35.15 -9.60
CA ALA A 9 -34.88 -35.72 -9.10
C ALA A 9 -35.41 -34.94 -7.89
N LEU A 10 -36.42 -34.10 -8.13
CA LEU A 10 -37.46 -33.90 -7.13
C LEU A 10 -38.72 -33.43 -7.85
N GLY A 11 -39.72 -34.27 -7.70
CA GLY A 11 -40.95 -34.26 -8.43
C GLY A 11 -42.00 -33.26 -7.98
N LEU A 12 -42.96 -33.11 -8.84
CA LEU A 12 -44.19 -32.37 -8.70
C LEU A 12 -45.02 -32.80 -7.47
N GLY A 13 -45.53 -31.81 -6.73
CA GLY A 13 -46.63 -31.96 -5.77
C GLY A 13 -47.64 -30.85 -6.00
N LEU A 14 -48.69 -31.14 -6.81
CA LEU A 14 -49.89 -30.35 -6.92
C LEU A 14 -50.75 -30.55 -5.66
N GLY A 15 -51.05 -29.50 -4.96
CA GLY A 15 -52.03 -29.44 -3.88
C GLY A 15 -52.91 -28.21 -4.05
N GLY A 16 -54.10 -28.42 -4.64
CA GLY A 16 -55.12 -27.38 -4.75
C GLY A 16 -55.78 -27.08 -3.37
N LEU A 17 -56.01 -25.83 -3.09
CA LEU A 17 -56.85 -25.36 -2.01
C LEU A 17 -57.93 -24.46 -2.54
N ALA A 18 -59.17 -24.87 -2.22
CA ALA A 18 -60.43 -24.31 -2.65
C ALA A 18 -60.65 -22.88 -2.11
N LEU A 19 -61.17 -22.03 -2.98
CA LEU A 19 -61.79 -20.76 -2.63
C LEU A 19 -63.11 -21.01 -1.93
N ALA A 20 -63.21 -20.67 -0.62
CA ALA A 20 -64.46 -20.52 0.07
C ALA A 20 -64.78 -19.03 0.15
N GLY A 21 -65.87 -18.62 -0.52
CA GLY A 21 -66.41 -17.28 -0.44
C GLY A 21 -66.98 -17.00 0.96
N CYS A 22 -66.69 -15.85 1.51
CA CYS A 22 -67.43 -15.30 2.64
C CYS A 22 -68.32 -14.16 2.17
N GLU A 23 -69.61 -14.35 2.42
CA GLU A 23 -70.69 -13.39 2.18
C GLU A 23 -70.47 -12.07 2.99
N GLN A 24 -70.67 -10.98 2.30
CA GLN A 24 -70.82 -9.64 2.92
C GLN A 24 -71.96 -9.57 3.91
N LYS A 25 -71.66 -9.35 5.17
CA LYS A 25 -72.59 -8.83 6.12
C LYS A 25 -72.28 -7.38 6.44
N ASP A 26 -73.28 -6.56 6.32
CA ASP A 26 -73.31 -5.11 6.58
C ASP A 26 -72.69 -4.75 7.93
N CYS A 27 -71.67 -3.93 7.93
CA CYS A 27 -71.17 -3.24 9.11
C CYS A 27 -71.74 -1.82 9.15
N PRO A 28 -72.22 -1.35 10.32
CA PRO A 28 -72.77 0.00 10.46
C PRO A 28 -71.59 1.03 10.37
N PRO A 29 -71.86 2.29 9.98
CA PRO A 29 -70.83 3.33 9.85
C PRO A 29 -70.27 3.70 11.22
N VAL A 30 -68.92 3.64 11.33
CA VAL A 30 -68.19 4.15 12.47
C VAL A 30 -68.01 5.65 12.30
N GLU A 31 -68.66 6.42 13.15
CA GLU A 31 -68.48 7.87 13.27
C GLU A 31 -67.03 8.21 13.64
N GLY A 32 -66.54 9.28 13.02
CA GLY A 32 -65.26 9.95 13.09
C GLY A 32 -64.34 9.70 14.29
N GLN A 33 -63.22 9.01 14.04
CA GLN A 33 -62.03 9.23 14.83
C GLN A 33 -61.22 10.33 14.16
N ALA A 34 -61.04 11.43 14.90
CA ALA A 34 -60.20 12.56 14.53
C ALA A 34 -58.78 12.05 14.18
N ALA A 35 -58.25 12.57 13.08
CA ALA A 35 -56.90 12.35 12.65
C ALA A 35 -55.93 12.56 13.82
N ALA A 36 -55.32 11.48 14.29
CA ALA A 36 -54.20 11.56 15.19
C ALA A 36 -53.11 12.34 14.47
N GLY A 37 -52.71 13.47 15.04
CA GLY A 37 -51.70 14.35 14.50
C GLY A 37 -50.42 13.55 14.18
N ALA A 38 -49.93 13.71 12.98
CA ALA A 38 -48.58 13.21 12.59
C ALA A 38 -47.60 13.74 13.62
N GLU A 39 -46.94 12.86 14.37
CA GLU A 39 -45.81 13.24 15.18
C GLU A 39 -44.80 13.93 14.25
N PRO A 40 -44.22 15.08 14.64
CA PRO A 40 -43.21 15.73 13.83
C PRO A 40 -42.05 14.76 13.68
N GLU A 41 -41.70 14.42 12.45
CA GLU A 41 -40.48 13.68 12.15
C GLU A 41 -39.34 14.34 12.92
N LYS A 42 -38.78 13.62 13.89
CA LYS A 42 -37.58 14.04 14.60
C LYS A 42 -36.49 14.18 13.53
N LYS A 43 -36.15 15.43 13.17
CA LYS A 43 -35.00 15.71 12.31
C LYS A 43 -33.84 14.91 12.87
N LYS A 44 -33.28 13.97 12.08
CA LYS A 44 -32.01 13.29 12.42
C LYS A 44 -31.02 14.38 12.77
N PRO A 45 -30.30 14.27 13.90
CA PRO A 45 -29.26 15.25 14.23
C PRO A 45 -28.34 15.39 13.03
N GLU A 46 -28.04 16.64 12.67
CA GLU A 46 -27.13 16.97 11.58
C GLU A 46 -25.79 16.31 11.87
N GLN A 47 -25.43 15.29 11.09
CA GLN A 47 -24.20 14.55 11.30
C GLN A 47 -23.04 15.43 10.83
N GLN A 48 -22.04 15.61 11.68
CA GLN A 48 -20.82 16.35 11.34
C GLN A 48 -20.15 15.73 10.12
N THR A 49 -19.81 16.56 9.14
CA THR A 49 -19.12 16.17 7.91
C THR A 49 -17.69 16.75 7.89
N TYR A 50 -16.80 16.06 7.21
CA TYR A 50 -15.38 16.39 7.10
C TYR A 50 -14.97 16.40 5.64
N GLU A 51 -14.33 17.48 5.21
CA GLU A 51 -13.74 17.59 3.88
C GLU A 51 -12.22 17.68 4.02
N TRP A 52 -11.52 16.64 3.61
CA TRP A 52 -10.10 16.48 3.83
C TRP A 52 -9.31 16.46 2.53
N LYS A 53 -8.05 16.86 2.63
CA LYS A 53 -7.05 16.74 1.57
C LYS A 53 -6.11 15.59 1.90
N MET A 54 -5.86 14.75 0.91
CA MET A 54 -4.78 13.75 0.93
C MET A 54 -3.74 14.14 -0.11
N VAL A 55 -2.49 14.30 0.30
CA VAL A 55 -1.35 14.48 -0.60
C VAL A 55 -0.58 13.17 -0.75
N THR A 56 -0.06 12.87 -1.95
CA THR A 56 0.61 11.59 -2.20
C THR A 56 2.01 11.76 -2.76
N THR A 57 2.88 10.77 -2.53
CA THR A 57 4.21 10.70 -3.14
C THR A 57 4.17 10.19 -4.59
N TRP A 58 3.00 9.84 -5.10
CA TRP A 58 2.76 9.20 -6.38
C TRP A 58 2.25 10.18 -7.43
N PRO A 59 2.51 9.94 -8.72
CA PRO A 59 1.80 10.62 -9.78
C PRO A 59 0.29 10.39 -9.66
N LYS A 60 -0.50 11.40 -10.04
CA LYS A 60 -1.97 11.32 -9.97
C LYS A 60 -2.50 10.12 -10.76
N ASN A 61 -3.42 9.37 -10.15
CA ASN A 61 -4.07 8.20 -10.75
C ASN A 61 -3.10 7.11 -11.24
N TYR A 62 -1.85 7.13 -10.77
CA TYR A 62 -0.87 6.12 -11.17
C TYR A 62 -1.35 4.72 -10.74
N PRO A 63 -1.31 3.71 -11.63
CA PRO A 63 -1.82 2.38 -11.36
C PRO A 63 -1.28 1.78 -10.05
N GLY A 64 -2.11 1.09 -9.31
CA GLY A 64 -1.79 0.59 -7.98
C GLY A 64 -1.65 1.71 -6.95
N LEU A 65 -0.63 2.55 -7.06
CA LEU A 65 -0.22 3.54 -6.07
C LEU A 65 -1.20 4.73 -5.93
N GLY A 66 -1.25 5.59 -6.95
CA GLY A 66 -2.15 6.76 -6.95
C GLY A 66 -3.62 6.35 -7.08
N ALA A 67 -3.91 5.28 -7.83
CA ALA A 67 -5.25 4.70 -7.94
C ALA A 67 -5.71 4.11 -6.60
N GLY A 68 -4.82 3.45 -5.85
CA GLY A 68 -5.09 2.93 -4.51
C GLY A 68 -5.47 4.03 -3.52
N ALA A 69 -4.76 5.14 -3.53
CA ALA A 69 -5.13 6.30 -2.71
C ALA A 69 -6.56 6.81 -3.02
N ASN A 70 -6.95 6.82 -4.30
CA ASN A 70 -8.32 7.19 -4.69
C ASN A 70 -9.35 6.13 -4.27
N ARG A 71 -9.04 4.82 -4.39
CA ARG A 71 -9.93 3.74 -3.92
C ARG A 71 -10.16 3.83 -2.41
N PHE A 72 -9.09 4.06 -1.65
CA PHE A 72 -9.19 4.30 -0.20
C PHE A 72 -10.13 5.48 0.10
N ALA A 73 -9.92 6.63 -0.55
CA ALA A 73 -10.74 7.82 -0.35
C ALA A 73 -12.23 7.55 -0.64
N LYS A 74 -12.52 6.90 -1.77
CA LYS A 74 -13.87 6.50 -2.16
C LYS A 74 -14.50 5.53 -1.14
N ARG A 75 -13.73 4.53 -0.68
CA ARG A 75 -14.18 3.55 0.31
C ARG A 75 -14.54 4.21 1.65
N VAL A 76 -13.74 5.18 2.09
CA VAL A 76 -14.04 5.97 3.30
C VAL A 76 -15.34 6.78 3.13
N GLU A 77 -15.54 7.42 1.98
CA GLU A 77 -16.76 8.17 1.69
C GLU A 77 -18.00 7.25 1.72
N GLU A 78 -17.94 6.11 1.04
CA GLU A 78 -19.02 5.12 1.03
C GLU A 78 -19.32 4.55 2.41
N MET A 79 -18.32 4.09 3.16
CA MET A 79 -18.49 3.50 4.49
C MET A 79 -18.96 4.51 5.53
N SER A 80 -18.60 5.78 5.39
CA SER A 80 -19.02 6.86 6.27
C SER A 80 -20.38 7.48 5.90
N ALA A 81 -21.04 6.96 4.85
CA ALA A 81 -22.25 7.56 4.28
C ALA A 81 -22.07 9.05 3.92
N GLY A 82 -20.92 9.39 3.36
CA GLY A 82 -20.56 10.75 2.94
C GLY A 82 -20.12 11.69 4.07
N ARG A 83 -19.98 11.20 5.31
CA ARG A 83 -19.52 12.04 6.43
C ARG A 83 -18.06 12.45 6.31
N ILE A 84 -17.20 11.66 5.65
CA ILE A 84 -15.82 12.04 5.32
C ILE A 84 -15.67 12.01 3.81
N LYS A 85 -15.26 13.13 3.25
CA LYS A 85 -14.88 13.27 1.84
C LYS A 85 -13.40 13.61 1.75
N ILE A 86 -12.64 12.84 0.96
CA ILE A 86 -11.21 13.00 0.83
C ILE A 86 -10.88 13.36 -0.61
N LYS A 87 -10.33 14.56 -0.82
CA LYS A 87 -9.79 14.96 -2.13
C LYS A 87 -8.33 14.58 -2.21
N VAL A 88 -8.00 13.68 -3.16
CA VAL A 88 -6.64 13.18 -3.36
C VAL A 88 -5.89 14.05 -4.35
N TYR A 89 -4.66 14.40 -4.01
CA TYR A 89 -3.73 15.18 -4.83
C TYR A 89 -2.47 14.37 -5.10
N GLY A 90 -2.10 14.25 -6.36
CA GLY A 90 -0.87 13.61 -6.78
C GLY A 90 0.37 14.44 -6.44
N ALA A 91 1.54 13.82 -6.55
CA ALA A 91 2.81 14.48 -6.35
C ALA A 91 2.94 15.73 -7.22
N LYS A 92 3.41 16.83 -6.65
CA LYS A 92 3.56 18.15 -7.27
C LYS A 92 2.24 18.91 -7.56
N GLU A 93 1.06 18.38 -7.20
CA GLU A 93 -0.19 19.17 -7.31
C GLU A 93 -0.34 20.18 -6.17
N LEU A 94 -0.05 19.82 -4.93
CA LEU A 94 -0.03 20.71 -3.77
C LEU A 94 1.35 20.82 -3.13
N VAL A 95 2.05 19.70 -3.02
CA VAL A 95 3.40 19.64 -2.43
C VAL A 95 4.30 18.72 -3.27
N PRO A 96 5.63 18.90 -3.24
CA PRO A 96 6.58 17.93 -3.77
C PRO A 96 6.42 16.57 -3.11
N ALA A 97 6.76 15.49 -3.80
CA ALA A 97 6.57 14.11 -3.33
C ALA A 97 7.19 13.87 -1.92
N PHE A 98 8.39 14.37 -1.67
CA PHE A 98 9.10 14.14 -0.41
C PHE A 98 8.75 15.15 0.69
N GLU A 99 7.80 16.06 0.43
CA GLU A 99 7.25 17.00 1.43
C GLU A 99 5.92 16.52 2.03
N VAL A 100 5.40 15.36 1.61
CA VAL A 100 4.13 14.80 2.09
C VAL A 100 4.09 14.65 3.60
N PHE A 101 5.16 14.09 4.19
CA PHE A 101 5.27 13.90 5.64
C PHE A 101 5.14 15.23 6.41
N ASP A 102 5.88 16.24 5.97
CA ASP A 102 5.88 17.55 6.64
C ASP A 102 4.56 18.30 6.42
N ALA A 103 3.94 18.18 5.25
CA ALA A 103 2.64 18.78 4.96
C ALA A 103 1.54 18.23 5.89
N VAL A 104 1.52 16.92 6.13
CA VAL A 104 0.57 16.30 7.05
C VAL A 104 0.89 16.62 8.52
N ARG A 105 2.17 16.52 8.89
CA ARG A 105 2.63 16.85 10.25
C ARG A 105 2.22 18.26 10.67
N GLN A 106 2.36 19.22 9.77
CA GLN A 106 2.06 20.64 9.99
C GLN A 106 0.56 20.98 9.83
N GLY A 107 -0.27 20.06 9.35
CA GLY A 107 -1.69 20.28 9.12
C GLY A 107 -2.03 21.03 7.83
N SER A 108 -1.09 21.13 6.87
CA SER A 108 -1.37 21.70 5.53
C SER A 108 -2.25 20.76 4.70
N ALA A 109 -2.20 19.47 5.00
CA ALA A 109 -3.14 18.43 4.56
C ALA A 109 -3.49 17.55 5.75
N GLU A 110 -4.71 17.01 5.76
CA GLU A 110 -5.19 16.14 6.82
C GLU A 110 -4.57 14.74 6.70
N MET A 111 -4.29 14.29 5.47
CA MET A 111 -3.78 12.96 5.17
C MET A 111 -2.62 12.99 4.17
N GLY A 112 -1.78 11.95 4.25
CA GLY A 112 -0.75 11.64 3.26
C GLY A 112 -0.76 10.16 2.88
N HIS A 113 -0.31 9.84 1.67
CA HIS A 113 -0.10 8.46 1.24
C HIS A 113 1.27 8.34 0.57
N GLY A 114 2.10 7.44 1.06
CA GLY A 114 3.49 7.31 0.64
C GLY A 114 4.15 6.02 1.08
N ALA A 115 5.47 6.06 1.27
CA ALA A 115 6.24 4.95 1.81
C ALA A 115 7.14 5.44 2.95
N ALA A 116 7.07 4.80 4.11
CA ALA A 116 7.74 5.25 5.33
C ALA A 116 9.27 5.39 5.16
N TYR A 117 9.90 4.60 4.30
CA TYR A 117 11.34 4.69 4.07
C TYR A 117 11.81 6.03 3.47
N TYR A 118 10.94 6.79 2.82
CA TYR A 118 11.28 8.13 2.32
C TYR A 118 11.65 9.10 3.45
N TRP A 119 11.19 8.82 4.64
CA TRP A 119 11.39 9.62 5.84
C TRP A 119 12.57 9.16 6.71
N LYS A 120 13.45 8.28 6.19
CA LYS A 120 14.62 7.81 6.95
C LYS A 120 15.45 8.98 7.50
N GLY A 121 15.56 10.08 6.76
CA GLY A 121 16.21 11.31 7.25
C GLY A 121 15.49 12.03 8.39
N LYS A 122 14.20 11.70 8.65
CA LYS A 122 13.46 12.22 9.80
C LYS A 122 13.66 11.32 11.02
N HIS A 123 13.63 9.99 10.81
CA HIS A 123 13.93 9.02 11.86
C HIS A 123 14.41 7.70 11.25
N PRO A 124 15.51 7.10 11.76
CA PRO A 124 16.12 5.91 11.20
C PRO A 124 15.26 4.64 11.28
N ALA A 125 14.22 4.61 12.13
CA ALA A 125 13.31 3.47 12.22
C ALA A 125 12.23 3.43 11.13
N THR A 126 11.99 4.52 10.40
CA THR A 126 10.88 4.58 9.42
C THR A 126 10.96 3.52 8.33
N PRO A 127 12.14 3.10 7.81
CA PRO A 127 12.22 2.08 6.79
C PRO A 127 11.65 0.72 7.20
N PHE A 128 11.70 0.36 8.48
CA PHE A 128 11.19 -0.93 8.96
C PHE A 128 9.68 -1.10 8.73
N PHE A 129 8.94 -0.01 8.58
CA PHE A 129 7.50 -0.03 8.31
C PHE A 129 7.15 -0.06 6.82
N THR A 130 8.13 0.02 5.94
CA THR A 130 7.95 -0.21 4.50
C THR A 130 8.62 -1.50 4.07
N ALA A 131 9.94 -1.54 3.99
CA ALA A 131 10.69 -2.69 3.54
C ALA A 131 12.09 -2.72 4.14
N VAL A 132 12.55 -3.92 4.41
CA VAL A 132 13.93 -4.23 4.81
C VAL A 132 14.51 -5.16 3.75
N PRO A 133 15.70 -4.91 3.21
CA PRO A 133 16.35 -5.82 2.28
C PRO A 133 16.45 -7.23 2.86
N PHE A 134 16.06 -8.24 2.06
CA PHE A 134 15.95 -9.65 2.49
C PHE A 134 15.04 -9.88 3.71
N GLY A 135 14.08 -8.98 3.92
CA GLY A 135 13.19 -8.98 5.06
C GLY A 135 11.86 -9.70 4.82
N LEU A 136 10.83 -9.25 5.53
CA LEU A 136 9.49 -9.83 5.52
C LEU A 136 8.81 -9.66 4.14
N THR A 137 8.12 -10.71 3.71
CA THR A 137 7.18 -10.67 2.58
C THR A 137 5.93 -9.88 2.93
N ALA A 138 5.06 -9.60 1.96
CA ALA A 138 3.82 -8.85 2.18
C ALA A 138 2.92 -9.47 3.25
N GLN A 139 2.76 -10.79 3.24
CA GLN A 139 1.95 -11.50 4.24
C GLN A 139 2.58 -11.42 5.64
N GLU A 140 3.89 -11.57 5.73
CA GLU A 140 4.62 -11.49 7.00
C GLU A 140 4.61 -10.05 7.54
N MET A 141 4.76 -9.02 6.69
CA MET A 141 4.61 -7.61 7.08
C MET A 141 3.22 -7.34 7.68
N ASN A 142 2.16 -7.84 7.03
CA ASN A 142 0.80 -7.73 7.56
C ASN A 142 0.68 -8.45 8.91
N GLY A 143 1.27 -9.64 9.06
CA GLY A 143 1.31 -10.39 10.32
C GLY A 143 2.01 -9.62 11.42
N TRP A 144 3.20 -9.07 11.14
CA TRP A 144 3.95 -8.26 12.10
C TRP A 144 3.21 -6.99 12.51
N LEU A 145 2.69 -6.25 11.53
CA LEU A 145 1.98 -5.00 11.80
C LEU A 145 0.70 -5.24 12.62
N HIS A 146 -0.13 -6.19 12.23
CA HIS A 146 -1.46 -6.34 12.82
C HIS A 146 -1.45 -7.21 14.10
N HIS A 147 -0.53 -8.18 14.22
CA HIS A 147 -0.51 -9.16 15.31
C HIS A 147 0.84 -9.27 16.02
N GLY A 148 1.95 -8.89 15.38
CA GLY A 148 3.31 -8.94 15.92
C GLY A 148 3.73 -7.69 16.72
N GLY A 149 2.83 -6.71 16.89
CA GLY A 149 3.09 -5.48 17.64
C GLY A 149 3.68 -4.33 16.82
N GLY A 150 3.90 -4.52 15.52
CA GLY A 150 4.48 -3.50 14.62
C GLY A 150 3.67 -2.22 14.56
N GLN A 151 2.32 -2.30 14.48
CA GLN A 151 1.44 -1.12 14.45
C GLN A 151 1.62 -0.24 15.69
N LYS A 152 1.74 -0.85 16.88
CA LYS A 152 1.94 -0.04 18.10
C LYS A 152 3.28 0.68 18.07
N LEU A 153 4.35 0.03 17.62
CA LEU A 153 5.66 0.66 17.47
C LEU A 153 5.64 1.80 16.46
N TRP A 154 4.89 1.62 15.37
CA TRP A 154 4.70 2.67 14.37
C TRP A 154 3.91 3.85 14.92
N ASP A 155 2.83 3.58 15.65
CA ASP A 155 2.03 4.60 16.34
C ASP A 155 2.89 5.43 17.31
N ASP A 156 3.67 4.74 18.17
CA ASP A 156 4.52 5.39 19.18
C ASP A 156 5.58 6.28 18.50
N LEU A 157 6.20 5.79 17.42
CA LEU A 157 7.19 6.55 16.66
C LEU A 157 6.57 7.78 15.98
N TYR A 158 5.45 7.61 15.27
CA TYR A 158 4.86 8.69 14.48
C TYR A 158 4.12 9.73 15.33
N ALA A 159 3.70 9.37 16.54
CA ALA A 159 3.10 10.32 17.49
C ALA A 159 4.04 11.49 17.81
N GLN A 160 5.36 11.27 17.82
CA GLN A 160 6.38 12.31 18.04
C GLN A 160 6.36 13.39 16.95
N PHE A 161 5.86 13.04 15.76
CA PHE A 161 5.71 13.93 14.62
C PHE A 161 4.27 14.43 14.43
N ASN A 162 3.39 14.26 15.40
CA ASN A 162 1.96 14.56 15.28
C ASN A 162 1.29 13.81 14.13
N LEU A 163 1.66 12.55 13.92
CA LEU A 163 1.12 11.69 12.87
C LEU A 163 0.52 10.40 13.44
N LYS A 164 -0.50 9.87 12.76
CA LYS A 164 -1.09 8.56 12.97
C LYS A 164 -0.96 7.75 11.68
N PRO A 165 -0.15 6.67 11.68
CA PRO A 165 0.07 5.84 10.50
C PRO A 165 -0.86 4.62 10.45
N PHE A 166 -1.08 4.11 9.22
CA PHE A 166 -1.69 2.82 8.92
C PHE A 166 -1.07 2.21 7.67
N ALA A 167 -1.03 0.88 7.60
CA ALA A 167 -0.79 0.18 6.35
C ALA A 167 -1.99 0.40 5.40
N CYS A 168 -1.72 0.89 4.20
CA CYS A 168 -2.76 1.24 3.21
C CYS A 168 -2.30 0.94 1.79
N GLY A 169 -1.67 -0.17 1.59
CA GLY A 169 -1.17 -0.68 0.33
C GLY A 169 0.06 -1.57 0.52
N ASN A 170 0.23 -2.50 -0.38
CA ASN A 170 1.42 -3.33 -0.49
C ASN A 170 1.62 -3.72 -1.95
N THR A 171 2.83 -3.60 -2.47
CA THR A 171 3.11 -3.91 -3.88
C THR A 171 3.43 -5.38 -4.13
N GLY A 172 3.50 -6.19 -3.06
CA GLY A 172 4.10 -7.52 -3.16
C GLY A 172 5.60 -7.45 -3.41
N THR A 173 6.23 -8.59 -3.64
CA THR A 173 7.66 -8.64 -3.96
C THR A 173 7.95 -7.88 -5.24
N GLN A 174 8.88 -6.94 -5.18
CA GLN A 174 9.28 -6.13 -6.31
C GLN A 174 10.32 -6.84 -7.20
N MET A 175 10.75 -6.18 -8.26
CA MET A 175 11.89 -6.58 -9.08
C MET A 175 13.15 -5.86 -8.58
N ALA A 176 14.34 -6.44 -8.84
CA ALA A 176 15.60 -5.81 -8.47
C ALA A 176 15.88 -4.51 -9.23
N GLY A 177 15.25 -4.34 -10.40
CA GLY A 177 15.27 -3.11 -11.18
C GLY A 177 15.69 -3.27 -12.62
N TRP A 178 15.79 -2.11 -13.28
CA TRP A 178 16.19 -1.91 -14.68
C TRP A 178 17.63 -1.44 -14.79
N PHE A 179 18.37 -2.02 -15.72
CA PHE A 179 19.79 -1.74 -15.89
C PHE A 179 20.14 -1.53 -17.37
N ASN A 180 21.03 -0.57 -17.64
CA ASN A 180 21.55 -0.30 -18.99
C ASN A 180 22.72 -1.22 -19.36
N LYS A 181 23.26 -1.96 -18.41
CA LYS A 181 24.32 -2.97 -18.61
C LYS A 181 23.98 -4.26 -17.91
N GLU A 182 24.58 -5.35 -18.35
CA GLU A 182 24.48 -6.64 -17.67
C GLU A 182 25.27 -6.64 -16.36
N ILE A 183 24.74 -7.29 -15.35
CA ILE A 183 25.37 -7.50 -14.04
C ILE A 183 25.71 -8.97 -13.92
N ASN A 184 27.00 -9.28 -14.02
CA ASN A 184 27.53 -10.64 -13.97
C ASN A 184 28.34 -10.92 -12.70
N SER A 185 28.68 -9.88 -11.94
CA SER A 185 29.50 -9.97 -10.72
C SER A 185 29.28 -8.73 -9.84
N VAL A 186 29.79 -8.77 -8.60
CA VAL A 186 29.81 -7.63 -7.67
C VAL A 186 30.60 -6.44 -8.25
N GLU A 187 31.63 -6.69 -9.06
CA GLU A 187 32.44 -5.65 -9.71
C GLU A 187 31.59 -4.77 -10.63
N ASP A 188 30.55 -5.33 -11.27
CA ASP A 188 29.66 -4.58 -12.16
C ASP A 188 28.79 -3.56 -11.43
N LEU A 189 28.65 -3.68 -10.11
CA LEU A 189 27.95 -2.70 -9.29
C LEU A 189 28.82 -1.49 -8.95
N LYS A 190 30.14 -1.58 -9.04
CA LYS A 190 31.02 -0.47 -8.68
C LYS A 190 30.84 0.74 -9.58
N GLY A 191 30.59 1.88 -8.95
CA GLY A 191 30.34 3.15 -9.62
C GLY A 191 28.99 3.25 -10.34
N LEU A 192 28.15 2.19 -10.31
CA LEU A 192 26.81 2.21 -10.90
C LEU A 192 25.95 3.25 -10.23
N LYS A 193 25.48 4.24 -10.98
CA LYS A 193 24.50 5.24 -10.49
C LYS A 193 23.12 4.65 -10.56
N MET A 194 22.58 4.24 -9.42
CA MET A 194 21.28 3.58 -9.37
C MET A 194 20.29 4.34 -8.48
N ARG A 195 19.10 4.63 -9.01
CA ARG A 195 17.99 5.04 -8.16
C ARG A 195 17.57 3.86 -7.30
N MET A 196 17.71 4.03 -5.98
CA MET A 196 17.33 3.03 -4.99
C MET A 196 16.98 3.74 -3.68
N PRO A 197 15.72 3.72 -3.24
CA PRO A 197 15.31 4.37 -2.00
C PRO A 197 15.60 3.51 -0.77
N GLY A 198 15.38 4.09 0.41
CA GLY A 198 15.39 3.38 1.68
C GLY A 198 16.74 2.82 2.08
N LEU A 199 16.73 1.70 2.79
CA LEU A 199 17.94 1.00 3.26
C LEU A 199 18.74 0.39 2.10
N ALA A 200 18.05 -0.06 1.06
CA ALA A 200 18.70 -0.69 -0.09
C ALA A 200 19.67 0.24 -0.82
N GLY A 201 19.43 1.55 -0.81
CA GLY A 201 20.38 2.52 -1.31
C GLY A 201 21.70 2.47 -0.52
N GLU A 202 21.66 2.39 0.81
CA GLU A 202 22.86 2.27 1.63
C GLU A 202 23.59 0.93 1.39
N VAL A 203 22.84 -0.15 1.22
CA VAL A 203 23.37 -1.47 0.88
C VAL A 203 24.12 -1.42 -0.45
N LEU A 204 23.54 -0.79 -1.48
CA LEU A 204 24.23 -0.58 -2.76
C LEU A 204 25.51 0.25 -2.61
N GLY A 205 25.48 1.29 -1.76
CA GLY A 205 26.68 2.08 -1.45
C GLY A 205 27.81 1.24 -0.83
N LYS A 206 27.47 0.27 0.03
CA LYS A 206 28.43 -0.65 0.66
C LYS A 206 29.13 -1.56 -0.35
N VAL A 207 28.43 -1.98 -1.40
CA VAL A 207 29.03 -2.80 -2.47
C VAL A 207 29.65 -1.96 -3.59
N GLY A 208 29.78 -0.64 -3.40
CA GLY A 208 30.50 0.26 -4.28
C GLY A 208 29.68 0.96 -5.35
N ALA A 209 28.34 0.81 -5.37
CA ALA A 209 27.48 1.59 -6.25
C ALA A 209 27.30 3.03 -5.74
N THR A 210 26.69 3.88 -6.56
CA THR A 210 26.32 5.26 -6.22
C THR A 210 24.79 5.38 -6.18
N PRO A 211 24.17 5.19 -5.00
CA PRO A 211 22.72 5.26 -4.88
C PRO A 211 22.23 6.70 -4.99
N VAL A 212 21.08 6.87 -5.64
CA VAL A 212 20.38 8.16 -5.78
C VAL A 212 18.93 8.00 -5.37
N GLN A 213 18.40 8.93 -4.57
CA GLN A 213 16.98 8.96 -4.24
C GLN A 213 16.26 9.96 -5.13
N LEU A 214 15.34 9.48 -5.95
CA LEU A 214 14.53 10.29 -6.86
C LEU A 214 13.05 9.94 -6.70
N PRO A 215 12.13 10.94 -6.79
CA PRO A 215 10.71 10.70 -6.92
C PRO A 215 10.38 9.88 -8.18
N GLY A 216 9.33 9.04 -8.11
CA GLY A 216 8.95 8.18 -9.24
C GLY A 216 8.77 8.93 -10.57
N ALA A 217 8.17 10.10 -10.54
CA ALA A 217 7.96 10.91 -11.76
C ALA A 217 9.25 11.33 -12.48
N GLU A 218 10.42 11.19 -11.85
CA GLU A 218 11.72 11.60 -12.41
C GLU A 218 12.57 10.40 -12.91
N VAL A 219 12.17 9.18 -12.59
CA VAL A 219 12.96 7.96 -12.88
C VAL A 219 13.15 7.76 -14.38
N PHE A 220 12.06 7.80 -15.17
CA PHE A 220 12.13 7.59 -16.62
C PHE A 220 13.08 8.59 -17.29
N THR A 221 12.93 9.88 -17.02
CA THR A 221 13.76 10.92 -17.62
C THR A 221 15.21 10.80 -17.19
N SER A 222 15.47 10.45 -15.93
CA SER A 222 16.84 10.27 -15.42
C SER A 222 17.56 9.08 -16.07
N MET A 223 16.84 7.97 -16.33
CA MET A 223 17.33 6.84 -17.12
C MET A 223 17.57 7.25 -18.58
N GLN A 224 16.62 7.93 -19.21
CA GLN A 224 16.66 8.34 -20.60
C GLN A 224 17.86 9.28 -20.91
N THR A 225 18.16 10.17 -19.97
CA THR A 225 19.27 11.13 -20.13
C THR A 225 20.63 10.58 -19.70
N GLY A 226 20.68 9.36 -19.12
CA GLY A 226 21.90 8.80 -18.57
C GLY A 226 22.37 9.47 -17.27
N ALA A 227 21.50 10.24 -16.59
CA ALA A 227 21.80 10.77 -15.27
C ALA A 227 21.96 9.66 -14.24
N ILE A 228 21.24 8.53 -14.44
CA ILE A 228 21.38 7.27 -13.72
C ILE A 228 21.53 6.10 -14.71
N ASP A 229 22.26 5.06 -14.32
CA ASP A 229 22.54 3.88 -15.11
C ASP A 229 21.55 2.74 -14.87
N ALA A 230 20.88 2.78 -13.72
CA ALA A 230 19.92 1.77 -13.29
C ALA A 230 18.85 2.39 -12.37
N ALA A 231 17.70 1.74 -12.30
CA ALA A 231 16.61 2.17 -11.41
C ALA A 231 15.80 0.98 -10.91
N ASP A 232 15.54 0.98 -9.63
CA ASP A 232 14.42 0.31 -9.01
C ASP A 232 13.17 1.18 -9.12
N TRP A 233 12.01 0.56 -9.39
CA TRP A 233 10.74 1.27 -9.29
C TRP A 233 9.73 0.44 -8.48
N VAL A 234 9.02 -0.49 -9.08
CA VAL A 234 8.11 -1.38 -8.35
C VAL A 234 8.19 -2.80 -8.90
N GLY A 235 7.61 -3.03 -10.06
CA GLY A 235 7.48 -4.34 -10.67
C GLY A 235 6.81 -4.25 -12.03
N PRO A 236 6.61 -5.37 -12.72
CA PRO A 236 6.23 -5.39 -14.13
C PRO A 236 5.05 -4.50 -14.49
N TYR A 237 4.00 -4.47 -13.67
CA TYR A 237 2.79 -3.68 -13.91
C TYR A 237 3.06 -2.17 -13.97
N ASN A 238 3.73 -1.65 -12.97
CA ASN A 238 4.08 -0.23 -12.92
C ASN A 238 5.19 0.13 -13.90
N ASP A 239 6.17 -0.73 -14.06
CA ASP A 239 7.36 -0.49 -14.87
C ASP A 239 7.01 -0.47 -16.36
N LEU A 240 6.07 -1.34 -16.78
CA LEU A 240 5.48 -1.30 -18.11
C LEU A 240 4.74 0.03 -18.35
N THR A 241 3.94 0.47 -17.38
CA THR A 241 3.19 1.73 -17.46
C THR A 241 4.12 2.94 -17.57
N PHE A 242 5.25 2.95 -16.87
CA PHE A 242 6.27 3.99 -17.02
C PHE A 242 7.06 3.89 -18.32
N GLY A 243 7.01 2.73 -18.97
CA GLY A 243 7.76 2.49 -20.20
C GLY A 243 9.26 2.34 -19.96
N LEU A 244 9.70 1.85 -18.78
CA LEU A 244 11.11 1.70 -18.43
C LEU A 244 11.85 0.78 -19.43
N HIS A 245 11.16 -0.18 -20.03
CA HIS A 245 11.66 -1.03 -21.12
C HIS A 245 12.14 -0.26 -22.37
N ARG A 246 11.78 1.03 -22.50
CA ARG A 246 12.24 1.88 -23.63
C ARG A 246 13.57 2.58 -23.35
N VAL A 247 14.03 2.56 -22.11
CA VAL A 247 15.22 3.27 -21.65
C VAL A 247 16.22 2.36 -20.95
N ALA A 248 15.89 1.07 -20.77
CA ALA A 248 16.81 0.04 -20.26
C ALA A 248 16.49 -1.32 -20.87
N GLU A 249 17.51 -2.17 -21.06
CA GLU A 249 17.38 -3.46 -21.71
C GLU A 249 17.21 -4.63 -20.74
N TYR A 250 17.86 -4.54 -19.58
CA TYR A 250 17.95 -5.65 -18.63
C TYR A 250 17.03 -5.42 -17.46
N TYR A 251 16.22 -6.43 -17.14
CA TYR A 251 15.30 -6.42 -16.03
C TYR A 251 15.62 -7.54 -15.05
N TYR A 252 16.02 -7.18 -13.85
CA TYR A 252 16.59 -8.12 -12.90
C TYR A 252 15.63 -8.53 -11.78
N TYR A 253 15.77 -9.78 -11.32
CA TYR A 253 15.13 -10.37 -10.14
C TYR A 253 16.16 -11.20 -9.34
N PRO A 254 15.88 -11.60 -8.07
CA PRO A 254 14.72 -11.24 -7.25
C PRO A 254 14.80 -9.81 -6.73
N GLY A 255 13.65 -9.28 -6.30
CA GLY A 255 13.53 -7.99 -5.60
C GLY A 255 14.03 -8.08 -4.16
N TRP A 256 15.32 -8.29 -3.99
CA TRP A 256 16.00 -8.47 -2.70
C TRP A 256 15.81 -7.30 -1.75
N GLN A 257 15.64 -6.10 -2.30
CA GLN A 257 15.52 -4.85 -1.57
C GLN A 257 14.12 -4.64 -0.96
N GLU A 258 13.08 -5.14 -1.62
CA GLU A 258 11.67 -4.92 -1.26
C GLU A 258 10.84 -6.20 -1.41
N PRO A 259 10.99 -7.17 -0.48
CA PRO A 259 10.23 -8.43 -0.55
C PRO A 259 8.73 -8.27 -0.32
N GLY A 260 8.30 -7.20 0.39
CA GLY A 260 6.90 -6.94 0.69
C GLY A 260 6.67 -5.52 1.21
N PRO A 261 6.95 -4.49 0.38
CA PRO A 261 6.88 -3.11 0.83
C PRO A 261 5.45 -2.68 1.14
N THR A 262 5.23 -2.32 2.41
CA THR A 262 3.99 -1.71 2.88
C THR A 262 3.99 -0.22 2.56
N LEU A 263 2.89 0.27 2.01
CA LEU A 263 2.64 1.69 1.80
C LEU A 263 1.84 2.26 2.96
N GLU A 264 2.16 3.49 3.32
CA GLU A 264 1.56 4.14 4.47
C GLU A 264 0.45 5.12 4.09
N LEU A 265 -0.60 5.11 4.88
CA LEU A 265 -1.49 6.23 5.10
C LEU A 265 -1.01 6.96 6.35
N THR A 266 -0.73 8.24 6.26
CA THR A 266 -0.48 9.11 7.42
C THR A 266 -1.63 10.07 7.61
N ILE A 267 -2.02 10.31 8.86
CA ILE A 267 -3.07 11.26 9.23
C ILE A 267 -2.49 12.22 10.25
N ASN A 268 -2.78 13.52 10.14
CA ASN A 268 -2.46 14.45 11.20
C ASN A 268 -3.09 13.98 12.51
N LYS A 269 -2.27 13.76 13.55
CA LYS A 269 -2.75 13.13 14.79
C LYS A 269 -3.79 13.96 15.52
N THR A 270 -3.67 15.27 15.47
CA THR A 270 -4.68 16.18 16.08
C THR A 270 -6.03 16.00 15.38
N VAL A 271 -6.03 15.89 14.05
CA VAL A 271 -7.25 15.61 13.27
C VAL A 271 -7.81 14.22 13.60
N TRP A 272 -6.94 13.21 13.65
CA TRP A 272 -7.32 11.84 14.01
C TRP A 272 -7.98 11.75 15.40
N ASP A 273 -7.34 12.36 16.41
CA ASP A 273 -7.82 12.31 17.80
C ASP A 273 -9.15 13.05 18.00
N SER A 274 -9.50 14.00 17.11
CA SER A 274 -10.78 14.72 17.13
C SER A 274 -11.96 13.94 16.55
N LEU A 275 -11.69 12.83 15.83
CA LEU A 275 -12.73 12.05 15.18
C LEU A 275 -13.53 11.20 16.18
N PRO A 276 -14.85 11.06 15.95
CA PRO A 276 -15.65 10.04 16.60
C PRO A 276 -15.11 8.61 16.34
N ALA A 277 -15.24 7.73 17.32
CA ALA A 277 -14.69 6.38 17.28
C ALA A 277 -15.18 5.53 16.09
N ASP A 278 -16.42 5.73 15.63
CA ASP A 278 -16.97 5.08 14.45
C ASP A 278 -16.25 5.49 13.16
N LEU A 279 -15.92 6.78 13.01
CA LEU A 279 -15.18 7.29 11.86
C LEU A 279 -13.71 6.84 11.90
N GLN A 280 -13.09 6.79 13.08
CA GLN A 280 -11.76 6.19 13.25
C GLN A 280 -11.75 4.71 12.84
N ALA A 281 -12.78 3.95 13.19
CA ALA A 281 -12.93 2.55 12.79
C ALA A 281 -13.07 2.42 11.27
N ILE A 282 -13.91 3.24 10.64
CA ILE A 282 -14.09 3.27 9.18
C ILE A 282 -12.74 3.49 8.46
N ILE A 283 -11.98 4.50 8.85
CA ILE A 283 -10.68 4.79 8.24
C ILE A 283 -9.72 3.61 8.41
N ARG A 284 -9.63 3.03 9.60
CA ARG A 284 -8.77 1.87 9.88
C ARG A 284 -9.10 0.69 8.98
N TYR A 285 -10.37 0.30 8.90
CA TYR A 285 -10.76 -0.85 8.09
C TYR A 285 -10.72 -0.57 6.59
N ALA A 286 -10.96 0.67 6.16
CA ALA A 286 -10.77 1.08 4.78
C ALA A 286 -9.28 0.97 4.38
N ALA A 287 -8.35 1.36 5.28
CA ALA A 287 -6.91 1.23 5.04
C ALA A 287 -6.48 -0.25 4.94
N GLN A 288 -6.95 -1.12 5.86
CA GLN A 288 -6.68 -2.55 5.79
C GLN A 288 -7.24 -3.19 4.51
N SER A 289 -8.46 -2.80 4.12
CA SER A 289 -9.06 -3.27 2.87
C SER A 289 -8.26 -2.82 1.64
N GLU A 290 -7.79 -1.58 1.61
CA GLU A 290 -6.96 -1.10 0.50
C GLU A 290 -5.59 -1.78 0.49
N ASN A 291 -5.00 -2.05 1.66
CA ASN A 291 -3.74 -2.77 1.76
C ASN A 291 -3.81 -4.16 1.10
N GLN A 292 -4.90 -4.89 1.32
CA GLN A 292 -5.12 -6.20 0.69
C GLN A 292 -5.47 -6.07 -0.80
N ASP A 293 -6.37 -5.16 -1.16
CA ASP A 293 -6.84 -4.96 -2.53
C ASP A 293 -5.70 -4.56 -3.48
N MET A 294 -4.81 -3.68 -3.01
CA MET A 294 -3.62 -3.31 -3.77
C MET A 294 -2.67 -4.50 -3.97
N LEU A 295 -2.43 -5.32 -2.95
CA LEU A 295 -1.61 -6.53 -3.06
C LEU A 295 -2.18 -7.52 -4.08
N ASP A 296 -3.50 -7.70 -4.08
CA ASP A 296 -4.20 -8.58 -5.03
C ASP A 296 -4.10 -8.03 -6.46
N GLU A 297 -4.26 -6.69 -6.64
CA GLU A 297 -4.06 -6.02 -7.94
C GLU A 297 -2.65 -6.26 -8.46
N TYR A 298 -1.61 -6.01 -7.65
CA TYR A 298 -0.22 -6.23 -8.08
C TYR A 298 0.07 -7.69 -8.39
N THR A 299 -0.42 -8.61 -7.57
CA THR A 299 -0.23 -10.05 -7.80
C THR A 299 -0.82 -10.48 -9.14
N ALA A 300 -2.01 -9.99 -9.48
CA ALA A 300 -2.67 -10.30 -10.75
C ALA A 300 -1.99 -9.61 -11.95
N GLN A 301 -1.74 -8.32 -11.84
CA GLN A 301 -1.27 -7.50 -12.97
C GLN A 301 0.22 -7.71 -13.28
N ASN A 302 1.07 -7.94 -12.29
CA ASN A 302 2.50 -8.18 -12.50
C ASN A 302 2.74 -9.39 -13.42
N ASN A 303 1.96 -10.47 -13.27
CA ASN A 303 2.10 -11.66 -14.10
C ASN A 303 1.84 -11.35 -15.59
N ALA A 304 0.75 -10.64 -15.88
CA ALA A 304 0.39 -10.26 -17.25
C ALA A 304 1.42 -9.28 -17.84
N ALA A 305 1.80 -8.27 -17.07
CA ALA A 305 2.75 -7.25 -17.50
C ALA A 305 4.16 -7.83 -17.76
N LEU A 306 4.62 -8.80 -16.95
CA LEU A 306 5.91 -9.46 -17.18
C LEU A 306 5.92 -10.21 -18.50
N GLN A 307 4.84 -10.97 -18.82
CA GLN A 307 4.70 -11.65 -20.10
C GLN A 307 4.70 -10.67 -21.28
N GLU A 308 4.06 -9.52 -21.11
CA GLU A 308 4.07 -8.47 -22.13
C GLU A 308 5.46 -7.88 -22.33
N LEU A 309 6.16 -7.51 -21.26
CA LEU A 309 7.53 -6.99 -21.30
C LEU A 309 8.50 -7.94 -22.02
N VAL A 310 8.43 -9.23 -21.70
CA VAL A 310 9.32 -10.22 -22.30
C VAL A 310 8.93 -10.53 -23.75
N ASN A 311 7.64 -10.82 -24.01
CA ASN A 311 7.21 -11.38 -25.31
C ASN A 311 6.95 -10.31 -26.37
N LYS A 312 6.49 -9.10 -25.98
CA LYS A 312 6.18 -8.03 -26.93
C LYS A 312 7.29 -6.97 -27.02
N HIS A 313 7.93 -6.69 -25.89
CA HIS A 313 8.94 -5.62 -25.83
C HIS A 313 10.38 -6.14 -25.85
N GLY A 314 10.59 -7.46 -25.83
CA GLY A 314 11.91 -8.09 -25.96
C GLY A 314 12.84 -7.84 -24.76
N VAL A 315 12.27 -7.53 -23.59
CA VAL A 315 13.02 -7.25 -22.36
C VAL A 315 13.88 -8.46 -21.97
N LYS A 316 15.15 -8.21 -21.66
CA LYS A 316 16.09 -9.24 -21.22
C LYS A 316 15.94 -9.49 -19.72
N LEU A 317 15.04 -10.40 -19.37
CA LEU A 317 14.86 -10.82 -17.98
C LEU A 317 16.11 -11.59 -17.51
N ARG A 318 16.65 -11.22 -16.35
CA ARG A 318 17.87 -11.80 -15.77
C ARG A 318 17.71 -12.03 -14.28
N ARG A 319 18.31 -13.12 -13.79
CA ARG A 319 18.47 -13.33 -12.35
C ARG A 319 19.81 -12.73 -11.92
N LEU A 320 19.84 -12.02 -10.79
CA LEU A 320 21.09 -11.59 -10.19
C LEU A 320 21.96 -12.80 -9.82
N PRO A 321 23.27 -12.75 -10.08
CA PRO A 321 24.20 -13.82 -9.68
C PRO A 321 24.18 -14.08 -8.18
N ASP A 322 24.47 -15.32 -7.77
CA ASP A 322 24.43 -15.72 -6.37
C ASP A 322 25.49 -15.01 -5.51
N ASP A 323 26.67 -14.73 -6.07
CA ASP A 323 27.71 -13.94 -5.41
C ASP A 323 27.28 -12.48 -5.18
N VAL A 324 26.56 -11.89 -6.14
CA VAL A 324 25.97 -10.55 -5.99
C VAL A 324 24.94 -10.56 -4.88
N LEU A 325 23.99 -11.52 -4.88
CA LEU A 325 22.96 -11.63 -3.84
C LEU A 325 23.59 -11.86 -2.46
N LYS A 326 24.65 -12.66 -2.37
CA LYS A 326 25.38 -12.89 -1.12
C LYS A 326 26.03 -11.60 -0.61
N ALA A 327 26.74 -10.87 -1.46
CA ALA A 327 27.36 -9.61 -1.08
C ALA A 327 26.34 -8.55 -0.65
N LEU A 328 25.18 -8.47 -1.33
CA LEU A 328 24.08 -7.59 -0.96
C LEU A 328 23.47 -7.98 0.40
N LYS A 329 23.36 -9.29 0.69
CA LYS A 329 22.85 -9.76 1.99
C LYS A 329 23.81 -9.42 3.13
N GLU A 330 25.09 -9.66 2.96
CA GLU A 330 26.13 -9.32 3.94
C GLU A 330 26.14 -7.80 4.21
N ALA A 331 26.14 -6.99 3.14
CA ALA A 331 26.08 -5.54 3.25
C ALA A 331 24.76 -5.05 3.91
N SER A 332 23.63 -5.75 3.68
CA SER A 332 22.37 -5.45 4.31
C SER A 332 22.45 -5.63 5.84
N ASP A 333 23.01 -6.70 6.30
CA ASP A 333 23.17 -6.97 7.74
C ASP A 333 24.04 -5.88 8.39
N GLU A 334 25.15 -5.49 7.75
CA GLU A 334 26.02 -4.41 8.24
C GLU A 334 25.29 -3.05 8.30
N VAL A 335 24.51 -2.71 7.26
CA VAL A 335 23.78 -1.44 7.18
C VAL A 335 22.72 -1.37 8.29
N ILE A 336 21.98 -2.47 8.50
CA ILE A 336 20.95 -2.51 9.52
C ILE A 336 21.55 -2.41 10.93
N GLU A 337 22.60 -3.17 11.21
CA GLU A 337 23.28 -3.11 12.53
C GLU A 337 23.85 -1.71 12.80
N ALA A 338 24.46 -1.07 11.79
CA ALA A 338 24.95 0.31 11.93
C ALA A 338 23.80 1.30 12.17
N LEU A 339 22.69 1.17 11.44
CA LEU A 339 21.52 2.03 11.58
C LEU A 339 20.94 2.03 12.98
N VAL A 340 20.91 0.86 13.63
CA VAL A 340 20.30 0.70 14.96
C VAL A 340 21.29 0.87 16.10
N ALA A 341 22.59 0.96 15.81
CA ALA A 341 23.64 1.02 16.83
C ALA A 341 23.45 2.24 17.77
N ASP A 342 23.21 3.39 17.20
CA ASP A 342 23.20 4.66 17.91
C ASP A 342 21.77 5.22 18.16
N ASN A 343 20.71 4.43 17.85
CA ASN A 343 19.33 4.84 18.03
C ASN A 343 18.50 3.76 18.74
N SER A 344 18.15 4.00 19.99
CA SER A 344 17.43 3.03 20.83
C SER A 344 16.01 2.73 20.33
N GLU A 345 15.32 3.71 19.71
CA GLU A 345 13.98 3.48 19.15
C GLU A 345 14.06 2.64 17.86
N ALA A 346 15.02 2.92 16.98
CA ALA A 346 15.27 2.10 15.81
C ALA A 346 15.65 0.68 16.19
N ARG A 347 16.49 0.50 17.20
CA ARG A 347 16.84 -0.81 17.76
C ARG A 347 15.60 -1.55 18.29
N LYS A 348 14.74 -0.90 19.07
CA LYS A 348 13.49 -1.49 19.59
C LYS A 348 12.57 -1.97 18.46
N VAL A 349 12.41 -1.17 17.42
CA VAL A 349 11.61 -1.54 16.23
C VAL A 349 12.23 -2.72 15.52
N TYR A 350 13.54 -2.66 15.24
CA TYR A 350 14.26 -3.75 14.55
C TYR A 350 14.24 -5.07 15.33
N GLU A 351 14.42 -5.05 16.63
CA GLU A 351 14.37 -6.27 17.47
C GLU A 351 12.98 -6.93 17.42
N SER A 352 11.91 -6.13 17.40
CA SER A 352 10.56 -6.66 17.22
C SER A 352 10.37 -7.27 15.82
N TYR A 353 10.80 -6.55 14.79
CA TYR A 353 10.76 -6.99 13.40
C TYR A 353 11.54 -8.29 13.19
N ARG A 354 12.81 -8.32 13.65
CA ARG A 354 13.71 -9.48 13.54
C ARG A 354 13.14 -10.70 14.24
N ARG A 355 12.66 -10.54 15.48
CA ARG A 355 12.05 -11.65 16.24
C ARG A 355 10.87 -12.25 15.47
N PHE A 356 10.02 -11.42 14.91
CA PHE A 356 8.88 -11.90 14.12
C PHE A 356 9.35 -12.64 12.86
N ARG A 357 10.31 -12.08 12.14
CA ARG A 357 10.90 -12.71 10.93
C ARG A 357 11.51 -14.06 11.25
N ASP A 358 12.35 -14.13 12.29
CA ASP A 358 13.05 -15.36 12.67
C ASP A 358 12.07 -16.47 13.07
N GLN A 359 10.95 -16.15 13.72
CA GLN A 359 9.87 -17.08 14.00
C GLN A 359 9.11 -17.53 12.75
N SER A 360 8.95 -16.68 11.75
CA SER A 360 8.26 -17.02 10.50
C SER A 360 9.03 -18.00 9.63
N VAL A 361 10.35 -18.12 9.80
CA VAL A 361 11.22 -19.04 9.04
C VAL A 361 11.20 -20.47 9.60
N GLU A 362 10.64 -20.67 10.80
CA GLU A 362 10.67 -21.98 11.48
C GLU A 362 9.59 -22.98 11.00
N TYR A 363 8.68 -22.58 10.07
CA TYR A 363 7.64 -23.48 9.52
C TYR A 363 7.34 -23.27 8.04
#